data_b0e4e55746a93ea870a83edeb14cbb03
#
_entry.id   b0e4e55746a93ea870a83edeb14cbb03
#
_cell.length_a   1.000
_cell.length_b   1.000
_cell.length_c   1.000
_cell.angle_alpha   90.00
_cell.angle_beta   90.00
_cell.angle_gamma   90.00
#
_symmetry.space_group_name_H-M   'P 1'
#
loop_
_entity.id
_entity.type
_entity.pdbx_description
1 polymer ?
#
loop_
_entity_poly.entity_id
_entity_poly.type
_entity_poly.pdbx_seq_one_letter_code
_entity_poly.pdbx_strand_id
1 'polypeptide(L)'
;MIVRASVLSLTIVMILSFSAAAEAFQTREHLTPQEIDLVKDTQILDKRIDVFIKAADRRMLALNGTDATGTKQLKKDSEIWGELPTGSRAELIGDIARIFDEAITNIDDVSLRDENNPLIPKALRKLAAAASRIVEQLKPAEAQAKVEAELNSFDQLTENAESILQAANKLPPPVEKKAKSKTEKPKETN
;
A
#
# COMPACT_ATOMS: atom_id res chain seq x y z
N MET A 1 -25.61 18.74 -62.65
CA MET A 1 -25.18 17.45 -62.06
C MET A 1 -23.84 17.57 -61.24
N ILE A 2 -23.67 18.64 -60.43
CA ILE A 2 -22.39 18.97 -59.79
C ILE A 2 -22.52 19.22 -58.24
N VAL A 3 -23.70 19.03 -57.65
CA VAL A 3 -23.92 19.41 -56.21
C VAL A 3 -23.86 18.23 -55.26
N ARG A 4 -23.66 16.97 -55.71
CA ARG A 4 -23.67 15.77 -54.83
C ARG A 4 -22.30 15.29 -54.39
N ALA A 5 -21.20 15.84 -54.88
CA ALA A 5 -19.85 15.40 -54.54
C ALA A 5 -19.24 16.12 -53.30
N SER A 6 -19.73 17.32 -52.96
CA SER A 6 -19.14 18.14 -51.88
C SER A 6 -19.63 17.79 -50.47
N VAL A 7 -20.76 17.09 -50.32
CA VAL A 7 -21.30 16.74 -48.98
C VAL A 7 -20.64 15.50 -48.42
N LEU A 8 -20.12 14.60 -49.26
CA LEU A 8 -19.48 13.35 -48.80
C LEU A 8 -18.07 13.58 -48.26
N SER A 9 -17.39 14.63 -48.69
CA SER A 9 -16.02 14.97 -48.27
C SER A 9 -15.97 15.61 -46.87
N LEU A 10 -17.03 16.31 -46.46
CA LEU A 10 -17.08 17.02 -45.18
C LEU A 10 -17.37 16.07 -43.98
N THR A 11 -18.10 14.99 -44.22
CA THR A 11 -18.45 14.00 -43.21
C THR A 11 -17.27 13.09 -42.81
N ILE A 12 -16.32 12.85 -43.72
CA ILE A 12 -15.15 11.98 -43.44
C ILE A 12 -14.13 12.71 -42.59
N VAL A 13 -13.98 14.03 -42.71
CA VAL A 13 -13.04 14.82 -41.90
C VAL A 13 -13.50 14.94 -40.42
N MET A 14 -14.80 14.89 -40.16
CA MET A 14 -15.33 15.01 -38.79
C MET A 14 -15.22 13.72 -37.97
N ILE A 15 -15.08 12.55 -38.59
CA ILE A 15 -14.93 11.25 -37.91
C ILE A 15 -13.51 11.00 -37.48
N LEU A 16 -12.51 11.61 -38.11
CA LEU A 16 -11.08 11.45 -37.79
C LEU A 16 -10.61 12.28 -36.58
N SER A 17 -11.40 13.26 -36.13
CA SER A 17 -11.03 14.14 -35.00
C SER A 17 -11.42 13.60 -33.61
N PHE A 18 -12.13 12.47 -33.54
CA PHE A 18 -12.60 11.92 -32.25
C PHE A 18 -11.73 10.80 -31.69
N SER A 19 -10.63 10.44 -32.38
CA SER A 19 -9.78 9.32 -31.96
C SER A 19 -8.62 9.71 -31.05
N ALA A 20 -8.48 10.98 -30.64
CA ALA A 20 -7.32 11.46 -29.85
C ALA A 20 -7.57 11.60 -28.35
N ALA A 21 -8.76 11.24 -27.85
CA ALA A 21 -9.11 11.40 -26.43
C ALA A 21 -9.19 10.07 -25.66
N ALA A 22 -8.76 8.96 -26.25
CA ALA A 22 -8.66 7.67 -25.55
C ALA A 22 -7.21 7.42 -25.03
N GLU A 23 -6.44 8.47 -24.77
CA GLU A 23 -5.18 8.30 -24.06
C GLU A 23 -5.44 8.06 -22.59
N ALA A 24 -5.55 6.76 -22.30
CA ALA A 24 -5.03 6.12 -21.12
C ALA A 24 -5.32 6.83 -19.78
N PHE A 25 -6.44 6.52 -19.20
CA PHE A 25 -6.42 6.26 -17.74
C PHE A 25 -5.50 5.03 -17.52
N GLN A 26 -4.22 5.20 -17.72
CA GLN A 26 -3.22 4.28 -17.23
C GLN A 26 -3.28 4.43 -15.71
N THR A 27 -4.02 3.54 -15.07
CA THR A 27 -4.14 3.51 -13.62
C THR A 27 -2.70 3.45 -13.08
N ARG A 28 -2.28 4.54 -12.43
CA ARG A 28 -0.96 4.63 -11.82
C ARG A 28 -0.75 3.43 -10.92
N GLU A 29 0.34 2.71 -11.11
CA GLU A 29 0.75 1.63 -10.23
C GLU A 29 1.04 2.19 -8.84
N HIS A 30 0.43 1.59 -7.81
CA HIS A 30 0.60 2.02 -6.42
C HIS A 30 1.86 1.45 -5.77
N LEU A 31 2.51 0.46 -6.38
CA LEU A 31 3.82 -0.07 -6.02
C LEU A 31 4.86 0.27 -7.10
N THR A 32 6.09 0.52 -6.69
CA THR A 32 7.20 0.65 -7.64
C THR A 32 7.59 -0.72 -8.20
N PRO A 33 8.26 -0.81 -9.36
CA PRO A 33 8.73 -2.09 -9.91
C PRO A 33 9.53 -2.91 -8.90
N GLN A 34 10.43 -2.27 -8.14
CA GLN A 34 11.23 -2.94 -7.10
C GLN A 34 10.38 -3.47 -5.95
N GLU A 35 9.35 -2.71 -5.54
CA GLU A 35 8.41 -3.15 -4.49
C GLU A 35 7.59 -4.36 -4.97
N ILE A 36 7.15 -4.37 -6.24
CA ILE A 36 6.46 -5.51 -6.86
C ILE A 36 7.36 -6.75 -6.83
N ASP A 37 8.62 -6.63 -7.18
CA ASP A 37 9.57 -7.74 -7.17
C ASP A 37 9.79 -8.26 -5.74
N LEU A 38 9.95 -7.37 -4.75
CA LEU A 38 10.05 -7.75 -3.33
C LEU A 38 8.82 -8.49 -2.82
N VAL A 39 7.61 -8.08 -3.22
CA VAL A 39 6.36 -8.78 -2.88
C VAL A 39 6.35 -10.18 -3.49
N LYS A 40 6.73 -10.33 -4.77
CA LYS A 40 6.79 -11.63 -5.47
C LYS A 40 7.82 -12.58 -4.86
N ASP A 41 8.98 -12.05 -4.49
CA ASP A 41 10.07 -12.85 -3.92
C ASP A 41 9.80 -13.28 -2.48
N THR A 42 8.93 -12.55 -1.76
CA THR A 42 8.62 -12.85 -0.36
C THR A 42 7.46 -13.85 -0.25
N GLN A 43 7.78 -15.13 -0.06
CA GLN A 43 6.78 -16.21 0.00
C GLN A 43 6.07 -16.36 1.36
N ILE A 44 6.71 -15.94 2.45
CA ILE A 44 6.19 -16.08 3.81
C ILE A 44 5.20 -14.95 4.09
N LEU A 45 3.93 -15.27 4.41
CA LEU A 45 2.85 -14.30 4.54
C LEU A 45 3.19 -13.10 5.43
N ASP A 46 3.59 -13.33 6.68
CA ASP A 46 3.86 -12.24 7.62
C ASP A 46 5.07 -11.38 7.22
N LYS A 47 5.98 -11.90 6.39
CA LYS A 47 7.09 -11.16 5.79
C LYS A 47 6.65 -10.37 4.56
N ARG A 48 5.75 -10.93 3.75
CA ARG A 48 5.16 -10.20 2.62
C ARG A 48 4.34 -9.00 3.12
N ILE A 49 3.63 -9.14 4.23
CA ILE A 49 2.95 -8.00 4.86
C ILE A 49 3.96 -6.96 5.38
N ASP A 50 5.14 -7.35 5.87
CA ASP A 50 6.20 -6.39 6.20
C ASP A 50 6.66 -5.60 4.97
N VAL A 51 6.68 -6.21 3.77
CA VAL A 51 6.99 -5.51 2.51
C VAL A 51 5.93 -4.45 2.18
N PHE A 52 4.63 -4.80 2.25
CA PHE A 52 3.55 -3.83 2.03
C PHE A 52 3.58 -2.68 3.04
N ILE A 53 3.81 -2.97 4.32
CA ILE A 53 3.94 -1.94 5.36
C ILE A 53 5.10 -1.00 5.04
N LYS A 54 6.26 -1.53 4.65
CA LYS A 54 7.42 -0.71 4.27
C LYS A 54 7.12 0.13 3.02
N ALA A 55 6.40 -0.42 2.04
CA ALA A 55 5.98 0.32 0.86
C ALA A 55 5.06 1.51 1.23
N ALA A 56 4.10 1.32 2.15
CA ALA A 56 3.26 2.40 2.68
C ALA A 56 4.11 3.44 3.45
N ASP A 57 5.05 3.01 4.28
CA ASP A 57 5.96 3.91 5.01
C ASP A 57 6.83 4.75 4.07
N ARG A 58 7.20 4.23 2.91
CA ARG A 58 7.94 4.98 1.88
C ARG A 58 7.09 6.11 1.28
N ARG A 59 5.76 5.92 1.11
CA ARG A 59 4.84 7.01 0.72
C ARG A 59 4.73 8.05 1.83
N MET A 60 4.69 7.63 3.10
CA MET A 60 4.72 8.56 4.23
C MET A 60 6.01 9.40 4.26
N LEU A 61 7.16 8.79 3.96
CA LEU A 61 8.43 9.52 3.83
C LEU A 61 8.40 10.52 2.67
N ALA A 62 7.82 10.15 1.53
CA ALA A 62 7.68 11.04 0.38
C ALA A 62 6.73 12.22 0.69
N LEU A 63 5.66 11.99 1.46
CA LEU A 63 4.71 13.03 1.89
C LEU A 63 5.32 14.05 2.87
N ASN A 64 6.13 13.57 3.81
CA ASN A 64 6.69 14.38 4.90
C ASN A 64 8.01 15.08 4.54
N GLY A 65 8.60 14.73 3.39
CA GLY A 65 9.96 15.11 3.04
C GLY A 65 11.00 14.31 3.86
N THR A 66 12.25 14.42 3.45
CA THR A 66 13.36 13.73 4.12
C THR A 66 14.22 14.72 4.88
N ASP A 67 14.35 14.53 6.18
CA ASP A 67 15.36 15.19 6.98
C ASP A 67 16.77 14.60 6.74
N ALA A 68 17.81 15.25 7.29
CA ALA A 68 19.21 14.83 7.11
C ALA A 68 19.48 13.39 7.65
N THR A 69 18.71 12.93 8.63
CA THR A 69 18.84 11.59 9.22
C THR A 69 18.19 10.53 8.32
N GLY A 70 17.05 10.86 7.70
CA GLY A 70 16.37 10.03 6.72
C GLY A 70 17.20 9.80 5.47
N THR A 71 17.98 10.79 5.03
CA THR A 71 18.79 10.71 3.81
C THR A 71 19.83 9.57 3.83
N LYS A 72 20.45 9.30 4.97
CA LYS A 72 21.45 8.21 5.11
C LYS A 72 20.80 6.83 5.06
N GLN A 73 19.65 6.66 5.71
CA GLN A 73 18.88 5.42 5.70
C GLN A 73 18.31 5.18 4.29
N LEU A 74 17.80 6.23 3.63
CA LEU A 74 17.29 6.17 2.27
C LEU A 74 18.35 5.71 1.25
N LYS A 75 19.59 6.18 1.36
CA LYS A 75 20.69 5.70 0.49
C LYS A 75 20.92 4.20 0.65
N LYS A 76 20.83 3.67 1.87
CA LYS A 76 21.00 2.24 2.14
C LYS A 76 19.79 1.44 1.68
N ASP A 77 18.58 1.99 1.87
CA ASP A 77 17.33 1.35 1.45
C ASP A 77 17.18 1.38 -0.09
N SER A 78 17.72 2.40 -0.78
CA SER A 78 17.57 2.54 -2.23
C SER A 78 18.23 1.43 -3.04
N GLU A 79 19.26 0.77 -2.51
CA GLU A 79 19.89 -0.39 -3.16
C GLU A 79 18.90 -1.58 -3.30
N ILE A 80 17.98 -1.72 -2.36
CA ILE A 80 17.00 -2.82 -2.33
C ILE A 80 15.63 -2.36 -2.83
N TRP A 81 15.21 -1.17 -2.40
CA TRP A 81 13.84 -0.68 -2.58
C TRP A 81 13.69 0.31 -3.76
N GLY A 82 14.79 0.67 -4.40
CA GLY A 82 14.80 1.73 -5.41
C GLY A 82 14.58 3.13 -4.81
N GLU A 83 14.36 4.10 -5.70
CA GLU A 83 14.08 5.48 -5.30
C GLU A 83 12.71 5.59 -4.61
N LEU A 84 12.55 6.67 -3.81
CA LEU A 84 11.27 6.94 -3.20
C LEU A 84 10.18 7.17 -4.27
N PRO A 85 8.95 6.69 -4.01
CA PRO A 85 7.83 6.98 -4.88
C PRO A 85 7.58 8.48 -4.96
N THR A 86 7.26 8.98 -6.15
CA THR A 86 6.94 10.38 -6.40
C THR A 86 5.47 10.51 -6.78
N GLY A 87 4.87 11.67 -6.53
CA GLY A 87 3.49 11.96 -6.90
C GLY A 87 2.96 13.16 -6.12
N SER A 88 1.77 13.58 -6.49
CA SER A 88 1.01 14.55 -5.70
C SER A 88 0.63 13.95 -4.35
N ARG A 89 0.22 14.80 -3.42
CA ARG A 89 -0.23 14.37 -2.10
C ARG A 89 -1.42 13.38 -2.20
N ALA A 90 -2.42 13.70 -3.03
CA ALA A 90 -3.56 12.82 -3.28
C ALA A 90 -3.12 11.45 -3.81
N GLU A 91 -2.19 11.43 -4.78
CA GLU A 91 -1.68 10.18 -5.33
C GLU A 91 -0.95 9.32 -4.30
N LEU A 92 -0.08 9.92 -3.48
CA LEU A 92 0.68 9.18 -2.47
C LEU A 92 -0.24 8.62 -1.36
N ILE A 93 -1.28 9.37 -0.95
CA ILE A 93 -2.28 8.89 0.01
C ILE A 93 -3.13 7.76 -0.61
N GLY A 94 -3.57 7.93 -1.86
CA GLY A 94 -4.27 6.90 -2.60
C GLY A 94 -3.42 5.64 -2.84
N ASP A 95 -2.10 5.79 -3.02
CA ASP A 95 -1.18 4.65 -3.10
C ASP A 95 -1.16 3.88 -1.77
N ILE A 96 -1.13 4.56 -0.61
CA ILE A 96 -1.20 3.90 0.72
C ILE A 96 -2.51 3.12 0.86
N ALA A 97 -3.64 3.71 0.46
CA ALA A 97 -4.94 3.04 0.51
C ALA A 97 -4.94 1.75 -0.31
N ARG A 98 -4.44 1.78 -1.56
CA ARG A 98 -4.35 0.61 -2.44
C ARG A 98 -3.35 -0.43 -1.95
N ILE A 99 -2.24 -0.02 -1.33
CA ILE A 99 -1.29 -0.94 -0.68
C ILE A 99 -1.97 -1.70 0.46
N PHE A 100 -2.80 -1.05 1.25
CA PHE A 100 -3.56 -1.71 2.32
C PHE A 100 -4.60 -2.68 1.77
N ASP A 101 -5.30 -2.32 0.70
CA ASP A 101 -6.24 -3.19 0.01
C ASP A 101 -5.56 -4.44 -0.56
N GLU A 102 -4.41 -4.29 -1.22
CA GLU A 102 -3.63 -5.42 -1.73
C GLU A 102 -3.08 -6.29 -0.58
N ALA A 103 -2.62 -5.68 0.51
CA ALA A 103 -2.12 -6.41 1.67
C ALA A 103 -3.21 -7.26 2.34
N ILE A 104 -4.43 -6.74 2.52
CA ILE A 104 -5.54 -7.53 3.09
C ILE A 104 -5.97 -8.63 2.13
N THR A 105 -6.05 -8.35 0.83
CA THR A 105 -6.34 -9.35 -0.20
C THR A 105 -5.33 -10.51 -0.16
N ASN A 106 -4.03 -10.22 0.04
CA ASN A 106 -3.02 -11.27 0.22
C ASN A 106 -3.25 -12.14 1.47
N ILE A 107 -3.77 -11.58 2.56
CA ILE A 107 -4.13 -12.34 3.77
C ILE A 107 -5.36 -13.22 3.48
N ASP A 108 -6.37 -12.65 2.84
CA ASP A 108 -7.62 -13.35 2.49
C ASP A 108 -7.36 -14.51 1.53
N ASP A 109 -6.51 -14.34 0.53
CA ASP A 109 -6.08 -15.39 -0.40
C ASP A 109 -5.41 -16.59 0.31
N VAL A 110 -4.62 -16.32 1.35
CA VAL A 110 -4.04 -17.39 2.18
C VAL A 110 -5.12 -18.03 3.05
N SER A 111 -6.03 -17.25 3.61
CA SER A 111 -7.13 -17.75 4.43
C SER A 111 -8.06 -18.67 3.65
N LEU A 112 -8.37 -18.33 2.40
CA LEU A 112 -9.19 -19.17 1.51
C LEU A 112 -8.53 -20.52 1.19
N ARG A 113 -7.20 -20.58 1.17
CA ARG A 113 -6.45 -21.82 0.88
C ARG A 113 -6.14 -22.63 2.13
N ASP A 114 -5.93 -21.97 3.26
CA ASP A 114 -5.57 -22.56 4.55
C ASP A 114 -6.07 -21.66 5.69
N GLU A 115 -7.34 -21.83 6.07
CA GLU A 115 -8.01 -21.05 7.12
C GLU A 115 -7.28 -21.10 8.47
N ASN A 116 -6.61 -22.22 8.76
CA ASN A 116 -5.88 -22.45 10.01
C ASN A 116 -4.40 -22.03 9.95
N ASN A 117 -3.97 -21.31 8.93
CA ASN A 117 -2.58 -20.89 8.80
C ASN A 117 -2.16 -19.99 9.99
N PRO A 118 -1.15 -20.40 10.78
CA PRO A 118 -0.76 -19.68 11.99
C PRO A 118 -0.14 -18.30 11.73
N LEU A 119 0.19 -17.98 10.48
CA LEU A 119 0.72 -16.67 10.09
C LEU A 119 -0.37 -15.63 9.87
N ILE A 120 -1.62 -16.03 9.58
CA ILE A 120 -2.73 -15.10 9.34
C ILE A 120 -2.94 -14.14 10.52
N PRO A 121 -3.13 -14.60 11.77
CA PRO A 121 -3.31 -13.69 12.90
C PRO A 121 -2.12 -12.75 13.12
N LYS A 122 -0.91 -13.21 12.84
CA LYS A 122 0.31 -12.39 12.98
C LYS A 122 0.38 -11.32 11.90
N ALA A 123 0.13 -11.71 10.65
CA ALA A 123 0.11 -10.82 9.49
C ALA A 123 -0.93 -9.71 9.65
N LEU A 124 -2.17 -10.09 10.01
CA LEU A 124 -3.27 -9.17 10.21
C LEU A 124 -3.03 -8.18 11.35
N ARG A 125 -2.46 -8.62 12.49
CA ARG A 125 -2.09 -7.69 13.57
C ARG A 125 -1.00 -6.68 13.17
N LYS A 126 -0.02 -7.11 12.39
CA LYS A 126 1.01 -6.19 11.86
C LYS A 126 0.39 -5.14 10.96
N LEU A 127 -0.47 -5.58 10.03
CA LEU A 127 -1.15 -4.68 9.10
C LEU A 127 -2.05 -3.69 9.86
N ALA A 128 -2.84 -4.15 10.83
CA ALA A 128 -3.70 -3.32 11.65
C ALA A 128 -2.92 -2.27 12.46
N ALA A 129 -1.78 -2.67 13.05
CA ALA A 129 -0.91 -1.73 13.77
C ALA A 129 -0.33 -0.66 12.83
N ALA A 130 0.07 -1.03 11.61
CA ALA A 130 0.57 -0.09 10.61
C ALA A 130 -0.54 0.85 10.11
N ALA A 131 -1.73 0.32 9.82
CA ALA A 131 -2.88 1.10 9.37
C ALA A 131 -3.28 2.15 10.43
N SER A 132 -3.44 1.73 11.69
CA SER A 132 -3.76 2.64 12.79
C SER A 132 -2.72 3.77 12.94
N ARG A 133 -1.43 3.42 12.89
CA ARG A 133 -0.33 4.39 12.99
C ARG A 133 -0.33 5.39 11.83
N ILE A 134 -0.49 4.92 10.59
CA ILE A 134 -0.45 5.77 9.39
C ILE A 134 -1.65 6.72 9.36
N VAL A 135 -2.85 6.23 9.63
CA VAL A 135 -4.06 7.06 9.71
C VAL A 135 -3.89 8.14 10.78
N GLU A 136 -3.41 7.78 11.97
CA GLU A 136 -3.18 8.76 13.05
C GLU A 136 -2.17 9.85 12.64
N GLN A 137 -1.09 9.47 11.96
CA GLN A 137 -0.09 10.42 11.46
C GLN A 137 -0.63 11.34 10.36
N LEU A 138 -1.62 10.91 9.61
CA LEU A 138 -2.21 11.66 8.50
C LEU A 138 -3.40 12.55 8.91
N LYS A 139 -3.98 12.38 10.10
CA LYS A 139 -5.09 13.21 10.60
C LYS A 139 -4.90 14.73 10.47
N PRO A 140 -3.72 15.31 10.80
CA PRO A 140 -3.52 16.75 10.62
C PRO A 140 -3.55 17.17 9.16
N ALA A 141 -3.15 16.26 8.28
CA ALA A 141 -3.14 16.48 6.85
C ALA A 141 -4.55 16.38 6.24
N GLU A 142 -5.34 15.40 6.68
CA GLU A 142 -6.74 15.22 6.33
C GLU A 142 -7.59 16.43 6.72
N ALA A 143 -7.42 16.95 7.96
CA ALA A 143 -8.13 18.14 8.45
C ALA A 143 -7.85 19.42 7.61
N GLN A 144 -6.77 19.45 6.84
CA GLN A 144 -6.39 20.56 5.97
C GLN A 144 -6.73 20.31 4.50
N ALA A 145 -7.16 19.11 4.13
CA ALA A 145 -7.51 18.75 2.77
C ALA A 145 -8.71 19.58 2.28
N LYS A 146 -8.59 20.13 1.07
CA LYS A 146 -9.64 20.95 0.42
C LYS A 146 -9.90 20.54 -1.01
N VAL A 147 -8.99 19.77 -1.58
CA VAL A 147 -9.06 19.30 -2.97
C VAL A 147 -9.81 17.97 -2.99
N GLU A 148 -10.80 17.85 -3.86
CA GLU A 148 -11.64 16.65 -3.97
C GLU A 148 -10.82 15.35 -4.12
N ALA A 149 -9.75 15.40 -4.92
CA ALA A 149 -8.87 14.25 -5.09
C ALA A 149 -8.16 13.81 -3.79
N GLU A 150 -7.79 14.77 -2.91
CA GLU A 150 -7.22 14.43 -1.60
C GLU A 150 -8.29 13.86 -0.66
N LEU A 151 -9.48 14.48 -0.63
CA LEU A 151 -10.58 13.99 0.20
C LEU A 151 -10.94 12.55 -0.17
N ASN A 152 -11.12 12.26 -1.46
CA ASN A 152 -11.41 10.91 -1.93
C ASN A 152 -10.29 9.90 -1.56
N SER A 153 -9.02 10.33 -1.59
CA SER A 153 -7.89 9.47 -1.18
C SER A 153 -7.89 9.20 0.32
N PHE A 154 -8.25 10.17 1.14
CA PHE A 154 -8.39 10.00 2.59
C PHE A 154 -9.58 9.11 2.95
N ASP A 155 -10.72 9.28 2.28
CA ASP A 155 -11.91 8.43 2.48
C ASP A 155 -11.56 6.97 2.20
N GLN A 156 -10.92 6.69 1.06
CA GLN A 156 -10.49 5.33 0.70
C GLN A 156 -9.49 4.76 1.71
N LEU A 157 -8.51 5.56 2.15
CA LEU A 157 -7.53 5.13 3.15
C LEU A 157 -8.19 4.78 4.48
N THR A 158 -9.13 5.61 4.93
CA THR A 158 -9.85 5.42 6.19
C THR A 158 -10.72 4.17 6.13
N GLU A 159 -11.48 3.98 5.04
CA GLU A 159 -12.33 2.79 4.82
C GLU A 159 -11.49 1.50 4.86
N ASN A 160 -10.38 1.45 4.14
CA ASN A 160 -9.49 0.30 4.12
C ASN A 160 -8.87 0.03 5.49
N ALA A 161 -8.43 1.08 6.20
CA ALA A 161 -7.87 0.94 7.54
C ALA A 161 -8.91 0.44 8.55
N GLU A 162 -10.14 0.95 8.51
CA GLU A 162 -11.24 0.49 9.37
C GLU A 162 -11.57 -0.98 9.12
N SER A 163 -11.62 -1.41 7.86
CA SER A 163 -11.84 -2.81 7.49
C SER A 163 -10.75 -3.72 8.08
N ILE A 164 -9.48 -3.33 7.96
CA ILE A 164 -8.35 -4.07 8.53
C ILE A 164 -8.45 -4.14 10.07
N LEU A 165 -8.78 -3.02 10.72
CA LEU A 165 -8.92 -2.96 12.18
C LEU A 165 -10.08 -3.84 12.68
N GLN A 166 -11.22 -3.81 11.98
CA GLN A 166 -12.36 -4.68 12.29
C GLN A 166 -12.02 -6.16 12.15
N ALA A 167 -11.29 -6.54 11.09
CA ALA A 167 -10.82 -7.91 10.91
C ALA A 167 -9.85 -8.33 12.03
N ALA A 168 -8.91 -7.46 12.41
CA ALA A 168 -7.96 -7.73 13.48
C ALA A 168 -8.62 -7.87 14.87
N ASN A 169 -9.67 -7.10 15.13
CA ASN A 169 -10.42 -7.14 16.40
C ASN A 169 -11.19 -8.46 16.59
N LYS A 170 -11.49 -9.19 15.51
CA LYS A 170 -12.11 -10.53 15.58
C LYS A 170 -11.11 -11.63 15.97
N LEU A 171 -9.79 -11.34 15.96
CA LEU A 171 -8.78 -12.32 16.32
C LEU A 171 -8.77 -12.58 17.84
N PRO A 172 -8.52 -13.83 18.27
CA PRO A 172 -8.29 -14.12 19.68
C PRO A 172 -7.04 -13.34 20.17
N PRO A 173 -6.94 -13.03 21.49
CA PRO A 173 -5.79 -12.33 22.02
C PRO A 173 -4.49 -13.08 21.71
N PRO A 174 -3.33 -12.36 21.57
CA PRO A 174 -2.06 -13.00 21.31
C PRO A 174 -1.73 -14.00 22.42
N VAL A 175 -1.36 -15.22 22.05
CA VAL A 175 -0.84 -16.19 23.02
C VAL A 175 0.58 -15.74 23.39
N GLU A 176 0.75 -15.20 24.59
CA GLU A 176 2.07 -14.90 25.12
C GLU A 176 2.86 -16.23 25.25
N LYS A 177 3.89 -16.40 24.44
CA LYS A 177 4.86 -17.47 24.68
C LYS A 177 5.58 -17.10 25.98
N LYS A 178 5.20 -17.77 27.10
CA LYS A 178 5.99 -17.70 28.34
C LYS A 178 7.45 -17.92 27.98
N ALA A 179 8.28 -16.91 28.24
CA ALA A 179 9.73 -17.03 28.10
C ALA A 179 10.17 -18.29 28.88
N LYS A 180 10.77 -19.24 28.17
CA LYS A 180 11.41 -20.40 28.86
C LYS A 180 12.39 -19.84 29.88
N SER A 181 12.04 -19.97 31.16
CA SER A 181 12.96 -19.67 32.23
C SER A 181 14.23 -20.48 32.00
N LYS A 182 15.34 -19.76 31.87
CA LYS A 182 16.68 -20.35 31.82
C LYS A 182 16.89 -21.10 33.12
N THR A 183 16.76 -22.41 33.08
CA THR A 183 17.10 -23.29 34.20
C THR A 183 18.58 -23.09 34.47
N GLU A 184 18.91 -22.46 35.60
CA GLU A 184 20.26 -22.40 36.17
C GLU A 184 20.77 -23.81 36.35
N LYS A 185 21.92 -24.11 35.75
CA LYS A 185 22.68 -25.32 36.04
C LYS A 185 23.18 -25.25 37.48
N PRO A 186 23.04 -26.32 38.31
CA PRO A 186 23.66 -26.38 39.60
C PRO A 186 25.19 -26.30 39.43
N LYS A 187 25.85 -25.40 40.19
CA LYS A 187 27.30 -25.42 40.39
C LYS A 187 27.62 -26.68 41.17
N GLU A 188 28.30 -27.62 40.57
CA GLU A 188 29.06 -28.64 41.30
C GLU A 188 30.21 -27.94 42.02
N THR A 189 30.18 -27.98 43.35
CA THR A 189 31.27 -27.67 44.24
C THR A 189 32.09 -28.95 44.41
N ASN A 190 33.35 -28.84 44.06
CA ASN A 190 34.40 -29.78 44.45
C ASN A 190 35.36 -29.05 45.34
#